data_1711424ad01ace430f1888d708838181
#
_entry.id   1711424ad01ace430f1888d708838181
#
_cell.length_a   1.000
_cell.length_b   1.000
_cell.length_c   1.000
_cell.angle_alpha   90.00
_cell.angle_beta   90.00
_cell.angle_gamma   90.00
#
_symmetry.space_group_name_H-M   'P 1'
#
loop_
_entity.id
_entity.type
_entity.pdbx_description
1 polymer ?
#
loop_
_entity_poly.entity_id
_entity_poly.type
_entity_poly.pdbx_seq_one_letter_code
_entity_poly.pdbx_strand_id
1 'polypeptide(L)'
;MEQAERIIPNHLGLIVDGNRRWAKERGLTTYEGHKQGFEVLKQVAYYAQARRIPYLSAFIFSTENWQRSESEVSYLMKIFLHAFRHDMKQMIGDGFRIIFLGRRDRVSQDILRAMDEAEKQSAGNSQTVLALHFNYGGRAEIIDAARHLAADVRAGKANLAEMNEERFAGYMYHPELPDLDLMVRTSGEQRLSGFMLWRAAYSELMFIDKNWPDMTEQDIDDIIDAYSQRNRRFGK
;
A
#
# COMPACT_ATOMS: atom_id res chain seq x y z
N MET A 1 16.85 -26.45 22.05
CA MET A 1 16.77 -25.94 20.67
C MET A 1 16.47 -24.47 20.81
N GLU A 2 17.41 -23.59 20.52
CA GLU A 2 17.17 -22.13 20.43
C GLU A 2 16.09 -21.90 19.36
N GLN A 3 14.99 -21.28 19.73
CA GLN A 3 14.03 -20.83 18.74
C GLN A 3 14.76 -19.78 17.90
N ALA A 4 14.95 -20.07 16.61
CA ALA A 4 15.47 -19.07 15.68
C ALA A 4 14.63 -17.80 15.80
N GLU A 5 15.27 -16.67 16.01
CA GLU A 5 14.59 -15.37 16.16
C GLU A 5 13.74 -15.11 14.91
N ARG A 6 12.44 -14.87 15.10
CA ARG A 6 11.48 -14.62 14.01
C ARG A 6 11.83 -13.31 13.33
N ILE A 7 12.21 -13.35 12.05
CA ILE A 7 12.54 -12.17 11.25
C ILE A 7 11.23 -11.52 10.78
N ILE A 8 11.02 -10.27 11.18
CA ILE A 8 9.84 -9.48 10.81
C ILE A 8 10.22 -8.58 9.63
N PRO A 9 9.40 -8.49 8.55
CA PRO A 9 9.65 -7.56 7.47
C PRO A 9 9.58 -6.12 7.99
N ASN A 10 10.55 -5.28 7.62
CA ASN A 10 10.48 -3.85 7.92
C ASN A 10 9.38 -3.17 7.10
N HIS A 11 9.18 -3.59 5.85
CA HIS A 11 8.13 -3.05 4.98
C HIS A 11 7.35 -4.18 4.30
N LEU A 12 6.08 -4.31 4.69
CA LEU A 12 5.11 -5.24 4.10
C LEU A 12 4.21 -4.52 3.10
N GLY A 13 4.17 -5.01 1.86
CA GLY A 13 3.27 -4.53 0.81
C GLY A 13 2.13 -5.50 0.54
N LEU A 14 0.89 -5.01 0.46
CA LEU A 14 -0.31 -5.81 0.25
C LEU A 14 -1.04 -5.39 -1.03
N ILE A 15 -1.25 -6.35 -1.94
CA ILE A 15 -2.19 -6.22 -3.06
C ILE A 15 -3.47 -6.93 -2.65
N VAL A 16 -4.48 -6.13 -2.24
CA VAL A 16 -5.72 -6.58 -1.61
C VAL A 16 -6.76 -7.04 -2.65
N ASP A 17 -6.47 -8.18 -3.29
CA ASP A 17 -7.27 -8.72 -4.39
C ASP A 17 -8.29 -9.77 -3.91
N GLY A 18 -9.40 -9.93 -4.67
CA GLY A 18 -10.41 -10.95 -4.43
C GLY A 18 -11.74 -10.46 -3.87
N ASN A 19 -11.92 -9.17 -3.59
CA ASN A 19 -13.17 -8.63 -3.02
C ASN A 19 -14.42 -8.99 -3.83
N ARG A 20 -14.34 -8.90 -5.16
CA ARG A 20 -15.45 -9.23 -6.08
C ARG A 20 -15.71 -10.74 -6.15
N ARG A 21 -14.65 -11.56 -6.17
CA ARG A 21 -14.76 -13.02 -6.17
C ARG A 21 -15.40 -13.51 -4.87
N TRP A 22 -14.90 -13.03 -3.75
CA TRP A 22 -15.43 -13.31 -2.42
C TRP A 22 -16.94 -13.04 -2.31
N ALA A 23 -17.38 -11.87 -2.80
CA ALA A 23 -18.79 -11.49 -2.80
C ALA A 23 -19.62 -12.45 -3.69
N LYS A 24 -19.14 -12.72 -4.92
CA LYS A 24 -19.82 -13.63 -5.85
C LYS A 24 -19.99 -15.04 -5.28
N GLU A 25 -18.97 -15.59 -4.64
CA GLU A 25 -19.00 -16.93 -4.02
C GLU A 25 -20.04 -17.03 -2.89
N ARG A 26 -20.41 -15.89 -2.30
CA ARG A 26 -21.38 -15.80 -1.19
C ARG A 26 -22.75 -15.26 -1.60
N GLY A 27 -22.97 -15.04 -2.90
CA GLY A 27 -24.22 -14.45 -3.39
C GLY A 27 -24.41 -12.99 -2.99
N LEU A 28 -23.33 -12.31 -2.60
CA LEU A 28 -23.31 -10.93 -2.18
C LEU A 28 -23.02 -9.99 -3.37
N THR A 29 -23.34 -8.71 -3.19
CA THR A 29 -23.00 -7.67 -4.17
C THR A 29 -21.51 -7.35 -4.15
N THR A 30 -20.98 -6.85 -5.27
CA THR A 30 -19.61 -6.32 -5.35
C THR A 30 -19.34 -5.26 -4.26
N TYR A 31 -20.35 -4.50 -3.90
CA TYR A 31 -20.28 -3.44 -2.89
C TYR A 31 -20.00 -3.99 -1.49
N GLU A 32 -20.69 -5.08 -1.13
CA GLU A 32 -20.48 -5.77 0.14
C GLU A 32 -19.07 -6.37 0.21
N GLY A 33 -18.57 -6.91 -0.91
CA GLY A 33 -17.19 -7.39 -0.99
C GLY A 33 -16.16 -6.28 -0.76
N HIS A 34 -16.32 -5.12 -1.37
CA HIS A 34 -15.42 -3.98 -1.15
C HIS A 34 -15.51 -3.43 0.27
N LYS A 35 -16.71 -3.34 0.84
CA LYS A 35 -16.90 -2.92 2.23
C LYS A 35 -16.19 -3.87 3.18
N GLN A 36 -16.41 -5.18 3.03
CA GLN A 36 -15.73 -6.18 3.85
C GLN A 36 -14.22 -6.14 3.69
N GLY A 37 -13.72 -5.98 2.45
CA GLY A 37 -12.28 -5.85 2.19
C GLY A 37 -11.65 -4.65 2.87
N PHE A 38 -12.40 -3.55 3.02
CA PHE A 38 -11.93 -2.39 3.76
C PHE A 38 -11.89 -2.65 5.28
N GLU A 39 -12.90 -3.32 5.84
CA GLU A 39 -12.89 -3.72 7.26
C GLU A 39 -11.71 -4.65 7.57
N VAL A 40 -11.42 -5.60 6.68
CA VAL A 40 -10.26 -6.49 6.82
C VAL A 40 -8.94 -5.72 6.72
N LEU A 41 -8.86 -4.68 5.86
CA LEU A 41 -7.65 -3.85 5.79
C LEU A 41 -7.35 -3.15 7.12
N LYS A 42 -8.39 -2.64 7.80
CA LYS A 42 -8.21 -2.06 9.14
C LYS A 42 -7.69 -3.09 10.14
N GLN A 43 -8.32 -4.27 10.18
CA GLN A 43 -7.89 -5.36 11.08
C GLN A 43 -6.44 -5.78 10.80
N VAL A 44 -6.08 -5.99 9.53
CA VAL A 44 -4.72 -6.35 9.12
C VAL A 44 -3.71 -5.26 9.50
N ALA A 45 -4.08 -3.98 9.41
CA ALA A 45 -3.21 -2.91 9.87
C ALA A 45 -2.92 -3.01 11.38
N TYR A 46 -3.94 -3.28 12.19
CA TYR A 46 -3.74 -3.51 13.63
C TYR A 46 -2.92 -4.79 13.90
N TYR A 47 -3.13 -5.87 13.14
CA TYR A 47 -2.32 -7.08 13.28
C TYR A 47 -0.84 -6.82 12.93
N ALA A 48 -0.58 -6.03 11.89
CA ALA A 48 0.77 -5.62 11.51
C ALA A 48 1.43 -4.77 12.62
N GLN A 49 0.70 -3.80 13.18
CA GLN A 49 1.17 -2.97 14.30
C GLN A 49 1.50 -3.83 15.53
N ALA A 50 0.62 -4.76 15.91
CA ALA A 50 0.83 -5.66 17.05
C ALA A 50 2.09 -6.52 16.88
N ARG A 51 2.48 -6.84 15.63
CA ARG A 51 3.70 -7.58 15.27
C ARG A 51 4.89 -6.66 15.02
N ARG A 52 4.74 -5.37 15.29
CA ARG A 52 5.81 -4.36 15.13
C ARG A 52 6.35 -4.26 13.71
N ILE A 53 5.49 -4.43 12.70
CA ILE A 53 5.83 -4.13 11.30
C ILE A 53 5.84 -2.60 11.17
N PRO A 54 7.01 -1.97 10.89
CA PRO A 54 7.10 -0.50 10.89
C PRO A 54 6.35 0.15 9.74
N TYR A 55 6.34 -0.51 8.56
CA TYR A 55 5.73 0.03 7.34
C TYR A 55 4.78 -0.99 6.72
N LEU A 56 3.52 -0.58 6.52
CA LEU A 56 2.51 -1.36 5.84
C LEU A 56 1.98 -0.56 4.64
N SER A 57 2.25 -1.03 3.43
CA SER A 57 1.70 -0.47 2.19
C SER A 57 0.52 -1.29 1.70
N ALA A 58 -0.59 -0.65 1.34
CA ALA A 58 -1.77 -1.32 0.80
C ALA A 58 -2.22 -0.71 -0.53
N PHE A 59 -2.39 -1.56 -1.56
CA PHE A 59 -2.88 -1.15 -2.88
C PHE A 59 -4.40 -1.13 -2.89
N ILE A 60 -4.98 0.03 -2.53
CA ILE A 60 -6.43 0.16 -2.34
C ILE A 60 -7.19 0.63 -3.59
N PHE A 61 -6.55 1.44 -4.48
CA PHE A 61 -7.14 1.90 -5.73
C PHE A 61 -6.07 2.26 -6.76
N SER A 62 -6.02 1.50 -7.85
CA SER A 62 -5.06 1.75 -8.94
C SER A 62 -5.57 2.77 -9.96
N THR A 63 -4.64 3.34 -10.75
CA THR A 63 -5.00 4.20 -11.90
C THR A 63 -5.88 3.48 -12.93
N GLU A 64 -5.75 2.16 -13.07
CA GLU A 64 -6.57 1.33 -13.97
C GLU A 64 -8.00 1.15 -13.46
N ASN A 65 -8.23 1.28 -12.14
CA ASN A 65 -9.56 1.09 -11.56
C ASN A 65 -10.57 2.17 -12.00
N TRP A 66 -10.11 3.30 -12.53
CA TRP A 66 -11.00 4.27 -13.16
C TRP A 66 -11.71 3.75 -14.42
N GLN A 67 -11.29 2.63 -14.98
CA GLN A 67 -11.93 1.96 -16.12
C GLN A 67 -13.11 1.06 -15.70
N ARG A 68 -13.35 0.90 -14.39
CA ARG A 68 -14.52 0.17 -13.87
C ARG A 68 -15.81 0.93 -14.18
N SER A 69 -16.96 0.29 -13.96
CA SER A 69 -18.25 0.98 -14.12
C SER A 69 -18.34 2.22 -13.22
N GLU A 70 -19.02 3.26 -13.71
CA GLU A 70 -19.19 4.51 -12.95
C GLU A 70 -19.85 4.26 -11.59
N SER A 71 -20.79 3.32 -11.52
CA SER A 71 -21.46 2.94 -10.28
C SER A 71 -20.50 2.32 -9.27
N GLU A 72 -19.58 1.43 -9.71
CA GLU A 72 -18.56 0.82 -8.85
C GLU A 72 -17.55 1.88 -8.36
N VAL A 73 -17.06 2.72 -9.27
CA VAL A 73 -16.13 3.81 -8.91
C VAL A 73 -16.78 4.77 -7.91
N SER A 74 -18.02 5.22 -8.19
CA SER A 74 -18.74 6.13 -7.29
C SER A 74 -18.92 5.53 -5.90
N TYR A 75 -19.22 4.23 -5.81
CA TYR A 75 -19.36 3.56 -4.54
C TYR A 75 -18.02 3.44 -3.79
N LEU A 76 -16.93 3.07 -4.48
CA LEU A 76 -15.59 3.03 -3.90
C LEU A 76 -15.17 4.40 -3.35
N MET A 77 -15.43 5.48 -4.10
CA MET A 77 -15.13 6.84 -3.63
C MET A 77 -15.91 7.20 -2.35
N LYS A 78 -17.16 6.70 -2.18
CA LYS A 78 -17.92 6.88 -0.94
C LYS A 78 -17.31 6.11 0.23
N ILE A 79 -16.87 4.86 0.01
CA ILE A 79 -16.16 4.07 1.02
C ILE A 79 -14.90 4.80 1.46
N PHE A 80 -14.05 5.23 0.51
CA PHE A 80 -12.80 5.92 0.81
C PHE A 80 -13.04 7.24 1.54
N LEU A 81 -14.02 8.04 1.11
CA LEU A 81 -14.35 9.28 1.81
C LEU A 81 -14.77 9.04 3.27
N HIS A 82 -15.63 8.03 3.49
CA HIS A 82 -16.05 7.65 4.84
C HIS A 82 -14.85 7.19 5.67
N ALA A 83 -14.04 6.30 5.13
CA ALA A 83 -12.87 5.75 5.78
C ALA A 83 -11.85 6.85 6.18
N PHE A 84 -11.50 7.73 5.22
CA PHE A 84 -10.52 8.78 5.46
C PHE A 84 -11.02 9.84 6.47
N ARG A 85 -12.33 10.06 6.55
CA ARG A 85 -12.92 11.00 7.52
C ARG A 85 -13.16 10.42 8.91
N HIS A 86 -13.44 9.14 9.01
CA HIS A 86 -13.92 8.52 10.25
C HIS A 86 -12.97 7.45 10.80
N ASP A 87 -12.67 6.42 9.99
CA ASP A 87 -11.86 5.29 10.46
C ASP A 87 -10.41 5.71 10.75
N MET A 88 -9.82 6.62 9.92
CA MET A 88 -8.46 7.10 10.13
C MET A 88 -8.29 7.84 11.47
N LYS A 89 -9.32 8.51 11.99
CA LYS A 89 -9.23 9.21 13.28
C LYS A 89 -8.90 8.28 14.44
N GLN A 90 -9.53 7.11 14.47
CA GLN A 90 -9.24 6.10 15.48
C GLN A 90 -7.82 5.58 15.30
N MET A 91 -7.42 5.17 14.09
CA MET A 91 -6.09 4.66 13.81
C MET A 91 -4.99 5.68 14.15
N ILE A 92 -5.22 6.96 13.87
CA ILE A 92 -4.31 8.05 14.26
C ILE A 92 -4.19 8.12 15.78
N GLY A 93 -5.31 8.04 16.51
CA GLY A 93 -5.32 7.97 17.99
C GLY A 93 -4.55 6.77 18.54
N ASP A 94 -4.53 5.66 17.79
CA ASP A 94 -3.84 4.41 18.14
C ASP A 94 -2.38 4.38 17.64
N GLY A 95 -1.84 5.52 17.19
CA GLY A 95 -0.41 5.70 16.88
C GLY A 95 -0.01 5.42 15.43
N PHE A 96 -0.95 5.21 14.51
CA PHE A 96 -0.62 5.08 13.09
C PHE A 96 -0.23 6.43 12.46
N ARG A 97 0.86 6.44 11.68
CA ARG A 97 1.15 7.50 10.73
C ARG A 97 0.53 7.12 9.39
N ILE A 98 -0.39 7.94 8.89
CA ILE A 98 -1.07 7.72 7.62
C ILE A 98 -0.37 8.53 6.53
N ILE A 99 -0.08 7.90 5.39
CA ILE A 99 0.41 8.56 4.18
C ILE A 99 -0.31 8.02 2.94
N PHE A 100 -0.47 8.88 1.92
CA PHE A 100 -1.13 8.51 0.67
C PHE A 100 -0.19 8.65 -0.52
N LEU A 101 0.01 7.55 -1.25
CA LEU A 101 0.79 7.53 -2.47
C LEU A 101 -0.14 7.44 -3.68
N GLY A 102 0.08 8.31 -4.66
CA GLY A 102 -0.66 8.33 -5.91
C GLY A 102 -0.96 9.74 -6.41
N ARG A 103 -1.59 9.80 -7.58
CA ARG A 103 -1.96 11.06 -8.21
C ARG A 103 -3.18 11.68 -7.55
N ARG A 104 -3.24 12.99 -7.57
CA ARG A 104 -4.33 13.79 -7.00
C ARG A 104 -5.40 14.17 -8.05
N ASP A 105 -5.11 13.99 -9.34
CA ASP A 105 -6.05 14.23 -10.44
C ASP A 105 -7.23 13.26 -10.40
N ARG A 106 -8.39 13.66 -10.93
CA ARG A 106 -9.65 12.91 -10.95
C ARG A 106 -10.27 12.61 -9.58
N VAL A 107 -9.59 12.93 -8.48
CA VAL A 107 -10.07 12.73 -7.11
C VAL A 107 -10.86 13.96 -6.67
N SER A 108 -12.00 13.75 -5.99
CA SER A 108 -12.84 14.87 -5.52
C SER A 108 -12.13 15.67 -4.43
N GLN A 109 -12.42 16.97 -4.36
CA GLN A 109 -11.84 17.86 -3.34
C GLN A 109 -12.17 17.41 -1.91
N ASP A 110 -13.30 16.74 -1.70
CA ASP A 110 -13.67 16.20 -0.38
C ASP A 110 -12.74 15.06 0.08
N ILE A 111 -12.37 14.18 -0.85
CA ILE A 111 -11.42 13.09 -0.58
C ILE A 111 -10.02 13.68 -0.36
N LEU A 112 -9.59 14.61 -1.23
CA LEU A 112 -8.26 15.25 -1.09
C LEU A 112 -8.12 15.94 0.27
N ARG A 113 -9.13 16.70 0.71
CA ARG A 113 -9.10 17.32 2.03
C ARG A 113 -9.04 16.29 3.17
N ALA A 114 -9.77 15.18 3.04
CA ALA A 114 -9.74 14.12 4.05
C ALA A 114 -8.36 13.44 4.12
N MET A 115 -7.70 13.21 2.97
CA MET A 115 -6.33 12.70 2.90
C MET A 115 -5.34 13.66 3.56
N ASP A 116 -5.35 14.95 3.17
CA ASP A 116 -4.45 15.98 3.71
C ASP A 116 -4.61 16.13 5.23
N GLU A 117 -5.84 16.07 5.72
CA GLU A 117 -6.12 16.15 7.15
C GLU A 117 -5.60 14.93 7.92
N ALA A 118 -5.78 13.71 7.38
CA ALA A 118 -5.28 12.48 7.98
C ALA A 118 -3.73 12.47 8.03
N GLU A 119 -3.06 12.85 6.94
CA GLU A 119 -1.60 12.98 6.90
C GLU A 119 -1.10 13.98 7.92
N LYS A 120 -1.72 15.18 7.98
CA LYS A 120 -1.36 16.25 8.92
C LYS A 120 -1.53 15.83 10.37
N GLN A 121 -2.69 15.23 10.72
CA GLN A 121 -2.99 14.82 12.09
C GLN A 121 -2.09 13.69 12.57
N SER A 122 -1.65 12.81 11.66
CA SER A 122 -0.80 11.66 11.99
C SER A 122 0.70 11.90 11.88
N ALA A 123 1.13 13.10 11.45
CA ALA A 123 2.54 13.39 11.13
C ALA A 123 3.51 13.15 12.30
N GLY A 124 3.05 13.27 13.55
CA GLY A 124 3.85 13.02 14.76
C GLY A 124 3.88 11.54 15.20
N ASN A 125 3.10 10.67 14.58
CA ASN A 125 3.02 9.26 14.95
C ASN A 125 4.16 8.44 14.32
N SER A 126 4.60 7.39 15.01
CA SER A 126 5.77 6.58 14.59
C SER A 126 5.65 5.10 14.90
N GLN A 127 4.53 4.59 15.41
CA GLN A 127 4.40 3.17 15.76
C GLN A 127 4.35 2.29 14.50
N THR A 128 3.51 2.65 13.54
CA THR A 128 3.40 2.00 12.22
C THR A 128 3.00 3.04 11.19
N VAL A 129 3.70 3.07 10.07
CA VAL A 129 3.32 3.86 8.89
C VAL A 129 2.37 3.03 8.04
N LEU A 130 1.12 3.48 7.90
CA LEU A 130 0.15 2.91 6.97
C LEU A 130 0.17 3.74 5.67
N ALA A 131 0.78 3.19 4.65
CA ALA A 131 0.91 3.79 3.32
C ALA A 131 -0.22 3.29 2.41
N LEU A 132 -1.19 4.15 2.12
CA LEU A 132 -2.34 3.83 1.30
C LEU A 132 -2.09 4.26 -0.15
N HIS A 133 -1.94 3.28 -1.03
CA HIS A 133 -1.74 3.53 -2.47
C HIS A 133 -3.11 3.76 -3.12
N PHE A 134 -3.46 5.04 -3.30
CA PHE A 134 -4.75 5.49 -3.81
C PHE A 134 -4.56 6.32 -5.08
N ASN A 135 -5.32 6.01 -6.13
CA ASN A 135 -5.10 6.54 -7.49
C ASN A 135 -3.63 6.36 -7.91
N TYR A 136 -3.08 5.20 -7.57
CA TYR A 136 -1.67 4.88 -7.71
C TYR A 136 -1.40 3.98 -8.92
N GLY A 137 -0.24 4.14 -9.52
CA GLY A 137 0.33 3.23 -10.51
C GLY A 137 1.85 3.41 -10.56
N GLY A 138 2.62 2.33 -10.41
CA GLY A 138 4.09 2.42 -10.34
C GLY A 138 4.73 2.98 -11.61
N ARG A 139 4.14 2.71 -12.79
CA ARG A 139 4.59 3.37 -14.04
C ARG A 139 4.30 4.87 -14.02
N ALA A 140 3.14 5.27 -13.47
CA ALA A 140 2.79 6.68 -13.33
C ALA A 140 3.71 7.39 -12.35
N GLU A 141 4.04 6.76 -11.21
CA GLU A 141 4.98 7.27 -10.22
C GLU A 141 6.37 7.52 -10.85
N ILE A 142 6.93 6.55 -11.59
CA ILE A 142 8.21 6.70 -12.28
C ILE A 142 8.20 7.86 -13.29
N ILE A 143 7.12 8.00 -14.06
CA ILE A 143 6.97 9.10 -15.02
C ILE A 143 6.88 10.45 -14.30
N ASP A 144 6.17 10.53 -13.18
CA ASP A 144 6.04 11.76 -12.41
C ASP A 144 7.38 12.13 -11.74
N ALA A 145 8.11 11.13 -11.20
CA ALA A 145 9.47 11.33 -10.70
C ALA A 145 10.41 11.87 -11.78
N ALA A 146 10.38 11.29 -12.99
CA ALA A 146 11.18 11.75 -14.12
C ALA A 146 10.81 13.18 -14.55
N ARG A 147 9.54 13.57 -14.50
CA ARG A 147 9.07 14.94 -14.77
C ARG A 147 9.60 15.94 -13.75
N HIS A 148 9.56 15.58 -12.46
CA HIS A 148 10.09 16.42 -11.38
C HIS A 148 11.59 16.60 -11.52
N LEU A 149 12.35 15.53 -11.78
CA LEU A 149 13.77 15.60 -12.07
C LEU A 149 14.07 16.52 -13.27
N ALA A 150 13.35 16.37 -14.38
CA ALA A 150 13.54 17.22 -15.56
C ALA A 150 13.25 18.69 -15.28
N ALA A 151 12.25 18.97 -14.42
CA ALA A 151 11.95 20.34 -13.99
C ALA A 151 13.09 20.92 -13.11
N ASP A 152 13.65 20.13 -12.20
CA ASP A 152 14.76 20.55 -11.35
C ASP A 152 16.06 20.75 -12.14
N VAL A 153 16.36 19.90 -13.12
CA VAL A 153 17.49 20.08 -14.04
C VAL A 153 17.34 21.38 -14.81
N ARG A 154 16.16 21.66 -15.37
CA ARG A 154 15.89 22.91 -16.08
C ARG A 154 16.02 24.15 -15.18
N ALA A 155 15.69 24.01 -13.89
CA ALA A 155 15.82 25.06 -12.89
C ALA A 155 17.23 25.18 -12.29
N GLY A 156 18.20 24.36 -12.72
CA GLY A 156 19.56 24.33 -12.17
C GLY A 156 19.68 23.75 -10.75
N LYS A 157 18.65 23.06 -10.27
CA LYS A 157 18.61 22.45 -8.93
C LYS A 157 19.15 21.02 -8.89
N ALA A 158 19.23 20.36 -10.05
CA ALA A 158 19.76 19.02 -10.18
C ALA A 158 20.72 18.92 -11.37
N ASN A 159 21.73 18.04 -11.25
CA ASN A 159 22.71 17.75 -12.31
C ASN A 159 22.56 16.30 -12.77
N LEU A 160 22.27 16.07 -14.03
CA LEU A 160 22.10 14.71 -14.59
C LEU A 160 23.39 13.88 -14.50
N ALA A 161 24.58 14.50 -14.56
CA ALA A 161 25.85 13.78 -14.43
C ALA A 161 26.06 13.16 -13.03
N GLU A 162 25.32 13.64 -12.03
CA GLU A 162 25.37 13.14 -10.66
C GLU A 162 24.19 12.22 -10.29
N MET A 163 23.28 11.97 -11.25
CA MET A 163 22.09 11.16 -11.01
C MET A 163 22.47 9.68 -10.92
N ASN A 164 21.99 9.04 -9.86
CA ASN A 164 22.05 7.61 -9.60
C ASN A 164 20.70 7.12 -9.04
N GLU A 165 20.57 5.83 -8.75
CA GLU A 165 19.33 5.22 -8.26
C GLU A 165 18.87 5.86 -6.95
N GLU A 166 19.77 6.12 -6.02
CA GLU A 166 19.46 6.72 -4.71
C GLU A 166 18.91 8.13 -4.86
N ARG A 167 19.57 8.98 -5.67
CA ARG A 167 19.09 10.33 -5.95
C ARG A 167 17.78 10.34 -6.73
N PHE A 168 17.57 9.38 -7.65
CA PHE A 168 16.31 9.26 -8.39
C PHE A 168 15.18 8.80 -7.46
N ALA A 169 15.44 7.90 -6.51
CA ALA A 169 14.47 7.50 -5.50
C ALA A 169 13.94 8.68 -4.69
N GLY A 170 14.74 9.75 -4.51
CA GLY A 170 14.32 11.00 -3.88
C GLY A 170 13.22 11.77 -4.63
N TYR A 171 12.92 11.43 -5.89
CA TYR A 171 11.82 12.00 -6.68
C TYR A 171 10.56 11.14 -6.67
N MET A 172 10.62 9.91 -6.11
CA MET A 172 9.45 9.05 -5.97
C MET A 172 8.47 9.61 -4.94
N TYR A 173 7.21 9.15 -4.95
CA TYR A 173 6.25 9.54 -3.95
C TYR A 173 6.71 9.10 -2.55
N HIS A 174 6.64 10.00 -1.55
CA HIS A 174 7.11 9.72 -0.20
C HIS A 174 8.50 9.06 -0.18
N PRO A 175 9.57 9.79 -0.55
CA PRO A 175 10.92 9.22 -0.70
C PRO A 175 11.48 8.65 0.61
N GLU A 176 10.91 9.03 1.76
CA GLU A 176 11.25 8.48 3.07
C GLU A 176 10.73 7.06 3.32
N LEU A 177 9.78 6.58 2.48
CA LEU A 177 9.27 5.21 2.59
C LEU A 177 10.34 4.23 2.08
N PRO A 178 10.77 3.24 2.89
CA PRO A 178 11.82 2.29 2.50
C PRO A 178 11.35 1.34 1.38
N ASP A 179 12.30 0.63 0.79
CA ASP A 179 12.00 -0.45 -0.14
C ASP A 179 11.19 -1.56 0.53
N LEU A 180 10.43 -2.30 -0.28
CA LEU A 180 9.67 -3.44 0.20
C LEU A 180 10.57 -4.62 0.54
N ASP A 181 10.35 -5.20 1.71
CA ASP A 181 10.93 -6.51 2.05
C ASP A 181 10.10 -7.65 1.52
N LEU A 182 8.78 -7.55 1.68
CA LEU A 182 7.83 -8.57 1.28
C LEU A 182 6.62 -7.94 0.61
N MET A 183 6.27 -8.45 -0.56
CA MET A 183 5.00 -8.17 -1.23
C MET A 183 4.10 -9.40 -1.18
N VAL A 184 2.89 -9.22 -0.68
CA VAL A 184 1.87 -10.26 -0.62
C VAL A 184 0.70 -9.90 -1.51
N ARG A 185 0.25 -10.84 -2.33
CA ARG A 185 -0.98 -10.72 -3.11
C ARG A 185 -1.92 -11.86 -2.84
N THR A 186 -3.17 -11.53 -2.56
CA THR A 186 -4.26 -12.48 -2.34
C THR A 186 -4.95 -12.89 -3.64
N SER A 187 -5.82 -13.91 -3.54
CA SER A 187 -6.72 -14.37 -4.63
C SER A 187 -6.04 -15.15 -5.76
N GLY A 188 -4.87 -15.81 -5.49
CA GLY A 188 -4.18 -16.71 -6.42
C GLY A 188 -3.52 -16.04 -7.64
N GLU A 189 -3.62 -14.72 -7.77
CA GLU A 189 -3.07 -13.98 -8.90
C GLU A 189 -1.57 -13.70 -8.72
N GLN A 190 -0.74 -14.12 -9.69
CA GLN A 190 0.72 -14.03 -9.62
C GLN A 190 1.25 -12.90 -10.53
N ARG A 191 0.98 -11.66 -10.16
CA ARG A 191 1.46 -10.45 -10.87
C ARG A 191 1.46 -9.25 -9.93
N LEU A 192 2.30 -8.24 -10.20
CA LEU A 192 2.44 -7.02 -9.39
C LEU A 192 1.37 -5.97 -9.72
N SER A 193 0.78 -6.02 -10.90
CA SER A 193 -0.20 -5.04 -11.41
C SER A 193 0.25 -3.58 -11.27
N GLY A 194 1.55 -3.35 -11.38
CA GLY A 194 2.12 -2.01 -11.25
C GLY A 194 2.29 -1.51 -9.83
N PHE A 195 2.10 -2.36 -8.81
CA PHE A 195 2.28 -1.95 -7.42
C PHE A 195 3.76 -1.78 -7.09
N MET A 196 4.14 -0.61 -6.60
CA MET A 196 5.46 -0.23 -6.04
C MET A 196 6.66 -0.73 -6.86
N LEU A 197 6.62 -0.60 -8.20
CA LEU A 197 7.60 -1.21 -9.12
C LEU A 197 9.06 -0.87 -8.78
N TRP A 198 9.33 0.37 -8.37
CA TRP A 198 10.68 0.79 -7.98
C TRP A 198 11.11 0.11 -6.68
N ARG A 199 10.28 0.21 -5.64
CA ARG A 199 10.60 -0.30 -4.31
C ARG A 199 10.49 -1.82 -4.17
N ALA A 200 9.83 -2.49 -5.12
CA ALA A 200 9.69 -3.94 -5.13
C ALA A 200 10.81 -4.67 -5.87
N ALA A 201 11.82 -3.96 -6.39
CA ALA A 201 12.85 -4.55 -7.24
C ALA A 201 13.60 -5.72 -6.58
N TYR A 202 13.75 -5.71 -5.26
CA TYR A 202 14.42 -6.75 -4.48
C TYR A 202 13.53 -7.35 -3.39
N SER A 203 12.20 -7.14 -3.46
CA SER A 203 11.27 -7.70 -2.48
C SER A 203 11.08 -9.20 -2.69
N GLU A 204 10.88 -9.93 -1.60
CA GLU A 204 10.30 -11.26 -1.66
C GLU A 204 8.84 -11.16 -2.12
N LEU A 205 8.39 -12.12 -2.94
CA LEU A 205 7.01 -12.18 -3.44
C LEU A 205 6.29 -13.39 -2.83
N MET A 206 5.07 -13.16 -2.35
CA MET A 206 4.20 -14.22 -1.84
C MET A 206 2.81 -14.08 -2.44
N PHE A 207 2.31 -15.16 -3.03
CA PHE A 207 0.98 -15.24 -3.63
C PHE A 207 0.14 -16.22 -2.83
N ILE A 208 -1.02 -15.77 -2.35
CA ILE A 208 -1.90 -16.54 -1.45
C ILE A 208 -3.20 -16.84 -2.20
N ASP A 209 -3.59 -18.11 -2.22
CA ASP A 209 -4.85 -18.56 -2.82
C ASP A 209 -6.01 -18.43 -1.81
N LYS A 210 -6.20 -17.20 -1.33
CA LYS A 210 -7.28 -16.81 -0.43
C LYS A 210 -7.77 -15.41 -0.83
N ASN A 211 -9.07 -15.20 -0.91
CA ASN A 211 -9.62 -13.88 -1.21
C ASN A 211 -9.35 -12.91 -0.06
N TRP A 212 -9.05 -11.65 -0.39
CA TRP A 212 -8.70 -10.62 0.60
C TRP A 212 -9.68 -10.52 1.79
N PRO A 213 -11.02 -10.52 1.60
CA PRO A 213 -11.96 -10.42 2.71
C PRO A 213 -11.93 -11.59 3.71
N ASP A 214 -11.28 -12.69 3.37
CA ASP A 214 -11.12 -13.86 4.26
C ASP A 214 -9.80 -13.86 5.04
N MET A 215 -8.95 -12.83 4.86
CA MET A 215 -7.67 -12.72 5.58
C MET A 215 -7.89 -12.56 7.08
N THR A 216 -7.11 -13.28 7.85
CA THR A 216 -7.20 -13.35 9.33
C THR A 216 -5.87 -12.93 9.97
N GLU A 217 -5.88 -12.81 11.29
CA GLU A 217 -4.67 -12.59 12.09
C GLU A 217 -3.66 -13.73 11.90
N GLN A 218 -4.13 -14.98 11.87
CA GLN A 218 -3.28 -16.16 11.66
C GLN A 218 -2.58 -16.11 10.30
N ASP A 219 -3.26 -15.64 9.24
CA ASP A 219 -2.62 -15.51 7.93
C ASP A 219 -1.43 -14.51 7.95
N ILE A 220 -1.53 -13.45 8.76
CA ILE A 220 -0.41 -12.52 8.93
C ILE A 220 0.75 -13.18 9.67
N ASP A 221 0.46 -14.00 10.67
CA ASP A 221 1.48 -14.79 11.35
C ASP A 221 2.15 -15.78 10.40
N ASP A 222 1.38 -16.52 9.61
CA ASP A 222 1.88 -17.49 8.62
C ASP A 222 2.74 -16.79 7.53
N ILE A 223 2.35 -15.58 7.10
CA ILE A 223 3.12 -14.75 6.17
C ILE A 223 4.48 -14.37 6.76
N ILE A 224 4.51 -13.93 8.02
CA ILE A 224 5.75 -13.53 8.69
C ILE A 224 6.65 -14.77 8.91
N ASP A 225 6.08 -15.91 9.29
CA ASP A 225 6.83 -17.15 9.47
C ASP A 225 7.44 -17.64 8.16
N ALA A 226 6.67 -17.62 7.07
CA ALA A 226 7.17 -17.97 5.75
C ALA A 226 8.27 -17.02 5.26
N TYR A 227 8.14 -15.70 5.56
CA TYR A 227 9.17 -14.71 5.26
C TYR A 227 10.43 -14.98 6.08
N SER A 228 10.31 -15.24 7.39
CA SER A 228 11.41 -15.50 8.29
C SER A 228 12.26 -16.72 7.88
N GLN A 229 11.65 -17.69 7.17
CA GLN A 229 12.35 -18.87 6.66
C GLN A 229 13.09 -18.62 5.33
N ARG A 230 12.89 -17.46 4.69
CA ARG A 230 13.52 -17.13 3.40
C ARG A 230 14.91 -16.55 3.61
N ASN A 231 15.89 -17.07 2.86
CA ASN A 231 17.24 -16.52 2.82
C ASN A 231 17.33 -15.45 1.71
N ARG A 232 17.38 -14.17 2.08
CA ARG A 232 17.63 -13.08 1.13
C ARG A 232 19.10 -13.04 0.74
N ARG A 233 19.42 -13.46 -0.49
CA ARG A 233 20.82 -13.58 -0.96
C ARG A 233 21.36 -12.33 -1.65
N PHE A 234 20.59 -11.29 -1.93
CA PHE A 234 21.02 -10.03 -2.57
C PHE A 234 22.13 -10.19 -3.63
N GLY A 235 22.08 -11.28 -4.44
CA GLY A 235 23.10 -11.55 -5.46
C GLY A 235 24.47 -11.99 -4.92
N LYS A 236 24.60 -12.37 -3.65
CA LYS A 236 25.82 -12.91 -3.03
C LYS A 236 25.81 -14.44 -3.00
#